data_435d50ed102d2a889e6fe535b0c4404e
#
_entry.id   435d50ed102d2a889e6fe535b0c4404e
#
_cell.length_a   1.000
_cell.length_b   1.000
_cell.length_c   1.000
_cell.angle_alpha   90.00
_cell.angle_beta   90.00
_cell.angle_gamma   90.00
#
_symmetry.space_group_name_H-M   'P 1'
#
loop_
_entity.id
_entity.type
_entity.pdbx_description
1 polymer ?
#
loop_
_entity_poly.entity_id
_entity_poly.type
_entity_poly.pdbx_seq_one_letter_code
_entity_poly.pdbx_strand_id
1 'polypeptide(L)'
;MSYANEINTLNQHLADTNKKINVSFEFFPPKNEKMESMLWDSIHRLKVLNPKFVSVTYGANSGERDRTHSIVKAIKAETGIEAAPHLTGIDATPEELKEIAKDYWDSGIRHIVALRGDEPKGYAKKPFYAADLVELLRSVADFDISVAAYPEVHPEAKSAQADLINLKRKIDAGANHVITQFFFDIDNYLRFRDRCASISIDAEIVPGILPVTNFKQLQKMASFTNVKIPAWLAKAYEGLDDDPTTRNLVAASVAMDMVKILSSEGVNDFHFYTLNRSELTYAICHTLGIRPTANP
;
A
#
# COMPACT_ATOMS: atom_id res chain seq x y z
N MET A 1 10.45 38.25 -15.07
CA MET A 1 11.28 37.15 -14.53
C MET A 1 12.08 36.56 -15.67
N SER A 2 13.39 36.35 -15.51
CA SER A 2 14.28 35.91 -16.60
C SER A 2 14.12 34.41 -16.82
N TYR A 3 14.13 33.93 -18.06
CA TYR A 3 14.19 32.52 -18.47
C TYR A 3 15.26 31.70 -17.70
N ALA A 4 16.35 32.35 -17.30
CA ALA A 4 17.38 31.75 -16.48
C ALA A 4 16.91 31.32 -15.07
N ASN A 5 15.94 32.04 -14.46
CA ASN A 5 15.40 31.67 -13.17
C ASN A 5 14.41 30.48 -13.27
N GLU A 6 13.68 30.36 -14.38
CA GLU A 6 12.77 29.24 -14.62
C GLU A 6 13.55 27.94 -14.87
N ILE A 7 14.66 28.03 -15.64
CA ILE A 7 15.55 26.87 -15.87
C ILE A 7 16.24 26.44 -14.57
N ASN A 8 16.66 27.39 -13.72
CA ASN A 8 17.23 27.07 -12.42
C ASN A 8 16.20 26.43 -11.47
N THR A 9 14.95 26.88 -11.51
CA THR A 9 13.86 26.26 -10.72
C THR A 9 13.57 24.84 -11.22
N LEU A 10 13.55 24.62 -12.55
CA LEU A 10 13.36 23.29 -13.12
C LEU A 10 14.54 22.36 -12.77
N ASN A 11 15.79 22.86 -12.87
CA ASN A 11 16.98 22.12 -12.49
C ASN A 11 17.03 21.83 -10.97
N GLN A 12 16.56 22.74 -10.12
CA GLN A 12 16.40 22.48 -8.69
C GLN A 12 15.34 21.41 -8.44
N HIS A 13 14.20 21.46 -9.11
CA HIS A 13 13.19 20.40 -9.02
C HIS A 13 13.69 19.03 -9.52
N LEU A 14 14.55 19.03 -10.56
CA LEU A 14 15.21 17.81 -11.05
C LEU A 14 16.35 17.34 -10.12
N ALA A 15 17.04 18.26 -9.44
CA ALA A 15 18.08 17.93 -8.46
C ALA A 15 17.52 17.49 -7.11
N ASP A 16 16.34 17.98 -6.70
CA ASP A 16 15.63 17.50 -5.53
C ASP A 16 15.13 16.04 -5.68
N THR A 17 15.11 15.50 -6.90
CA THR A 17 14.94 14.05 -7.15
C THR A 17 16.14 13.19 -6.72
N ASN A 18 17.21 13.77 -6.18
CA ASN A 18 18.32 13.04 -5.55
C ASN A 18 17.99 12.50 -4.15
N LYS A 19 16.82 12.80 -3.56
CA LYS A 19 16.33 12.07 -2.40
C LYS A 19 16.01 10.64 -2.83
N LYS A 20 16.59 9.67 -2.16
CA LYS A 20 16.34 8.26 -2.45
C LYS A 20 14.89 7.93 -2.07
N ILE A 21 14.03 7.85 -3.07
CA ILE A 21 12.65 7.37 -2.92
C ILE A 21 12.68 5.85 -2.99
N ASN A 22 12.16 5.19 -1.98
CA ASN A 22 11.94 3.75 -1.95
C ASN A 22 10.49 3.46 -2.27
N VAL A 23 10.24 2.32 -2.90
CA VAL A 23 8.89 1.92 -3.29
C VAL A 23 8.58 0.50 -2.87
N SER A 24 7.32 0.25 -2.64
CA SER A 24 6.70 -1.07 -2.54
C SER A 24 5.40 -1.09 -3.35
N PHE A 25 4.97 -2.27 -3.77
CA PHE A 25 3.84 -2.41 -4.68
C PHE A 25 2.83 -3.41 -4.14
N GLU A 26 1.54 -3.06 -4.20
CA GLU A 26 0.47 -3.98 -3.86
C GLU A 26 -0.15 -4.58 -5.11
N PHE A 27 -0.37 -5.90 -5.04
CA PHE A 27 -1.09 -6.69 -6.02
C PHE A 27 -2.26 -7.41 -5.35
N PHE A 28 -3.18 -7.93 -6.16
CA PHE A 28 -4.24 -8.81 -5.70
C PHE A 28 -4.21 -10.14 -6.45
N PRO A 29 -4.63 -11.24 -5.80
CA PRO A 29 -4.59 -12.56 -6.42
C PRO A 29 -5.49 -12.62 -7.66
N PRO A 30 -5.03 -13.25 -8.74
CA PRO A 30 -5.79 -13.37 -9.98
C PRO A 30 -6.97 -14.31 -9.81
N LYS A 31 -8.08 -14.03 -10.51
CA LYS A 31 -9.29 -14.88 -10.50
C LYS A 31 -9.37 -15.83 -11.69
N ASN A 32 -8.53 -15.63 -12.70
CA ASN A 32 -8.46 -16.43 -13.91
C ASN A 32 -7.07 -16.30 -14.57
N GLU A 33 -6.79 -17.15 -15.57
CA GLU A 33 -5.50 -17.19 -16.28
C GLU A 33 -5.10 -15.85 -16.90
N LYS A 34 -6.05 -15.10 -17.46
CA LYS A 34 -5.76 -13.78 -18.02
C LYS A 34 -5.27 -12.80 -16.95
N MET A 35 -5.90 -12.80 -15.79
CA MET A 35 -5.47 -11.96 -14.67
C MET A 35 -4.14 -12.44 -14.09
N GLU A 36 -3.85 -13.73 -14.16
CA GLU A 36 -2.58 -14.29 -13.73
C GLU A 36 -1.44 -13.85 -14.65
N SER A 37 -1.61 -13.92 -15.97
CA SER A 37 -0.65 -13.35 -16.91
C SER A 37 -0.41 -11.87 -16.66
N MET A 38 -1.47 -11.06 -16.47
CA MET A 38 -1.33 -9.63 -16.16
C MET A 38 -0.58 -9.36 -14.85
N LEU A 39 -0.79 -10.21 -13.83
CA LEU A 39 -0.09 -10.10 -12.55
C LEU A 39 1.42 -10.34 -12.76
N TRP A 40 1.80 -11.42 -13.43
CA TRP A 40 3.19 -11.77 -13.68
C TRP A 40 3.88 -10.73 -14.57
N ASP A 41 3.23 -10.26 -15.63
CA ASP A 41 3.73 -9.17 -16.47
C ASP A 41 4.01 -7.91 -15.64
N SER A 42 3.09 -7.59 -14.71
CA SER A 42 3.24 -6.44 -13.83
C SER A 42 4.38 -6.61 -12.82
N ILE A 43 4.50 -7.79 -12.21
CA ILE A 43 5.60 -8.10 -11.29
C ILE A 43 6.95 -8.02 -12.00
N HIS A 44 7.10 -8.67 -13.14
CA HIS A 44 8.35 -8.64 -13.91
C HIS A 44 8.72 -7.23 -14.35
N ARG A 45 7.74 -6.40 -14.74
CA ARG A 45 7.99 -5.01 -15.13
C ARG A 45 8.41 -4.14 -13.97
N LEU A 46 7.82 -4.31 -12.78
CA LEU A 46 8.11 -3.50 -11.59
C LEU A 46 9.31 -3.99 -10.79
N LYS A 47 9.65 -5.29 -10.91
CA LYS A 47 10.81 -5.91 -10.26
C LYS A 47 12.11 -5.15 -10.49
N VAL A 48 12.32 -4.67 -11.73
CA VAL A 48 13.56 -3.98 -12.13
C VAL A 48 13.79 -2.66 -11.38
N LEU A 49 12.75 -2.11 -10.74
CA LEU A 49 12.82 -0.92 -9.90
C LEU A 49 13.35 -1.21 -8.48
N ASN A 50 13.67 -2.47 -8.19
CA ASN A 50 14.18 -2.92 -6.90
C ASN A 50 13.30 -2.47 -5.71
N PRO A 51 12.00 -2.85 -5.69
CA PRO A 51 11.11 -2.48 -4.59
C PRO A 51 11.59 -3.08 -3.27
N LYS A 52 11.30 -2.41 -2.14
CA LYS A 52 11.56 -2.95 -0.81
C LYS A 52 10.85 -4.30 -0.60
N PHE A 53 9.60 -4.37 -1.03
CA PHE A 53 8.79 -5.58 -1.06
C PHE A 53 7.62 -5.41 -2.04
N VAL A 54 6.95 -6.51 -2.32
CA VAL A 54 5.63 -6.51 -2.96
C VAL A 54 4.63 -7.17 -2.02
N SER A 55 3.42 -6.61 -1.88
CA SER A 55 2.37 -7.23 -1.10
C SER A 55 1.30 -7.84 -1.99
N VAL A 56 0.64 -8.88 -1.49
CA VAL A 56 -0.49 -9.52 -2.17
C VAL A 56 -1.67 -9.54 -1.21
N THR A 57 -2.79 -8.96 -1.66
CA THR A 57 -4.00 -8.88 -0.85
C THR A 57 -4.57 -10.25 -0.56
N TYR A 58 -5.35 -10.34 0.51
CA TYR A 58 -5.94 -11.58 0.98
C TYR A 58 -7.43 -11.59 0.68
N GLY A 59 -7.91 -12.64 0.05
CA GLY A 59 -9.32 -12.79 -0.23
C GLY A 59 -10.12 -13.24 0.99
N ALA A 60 -11.39 -12.87 1.03
CA ALA A 60 -12.29 -13.18 2.15
C ALA A 60 -12.68 -14.68 2.21
N ASN A 61 -12.47 -15.46 1.15
CA ASN A 61 -12.87 -16.85 1.06
C ASN A 61 -11.66 -17.81 1.17
N SER A 62 -11.86 -19.02 1.71
CA SER A 62 -10.78 -20.02 1.88
C SER A 62 -10.01 -20.31 0.59
N GLY A 63 -10.68 -20.46 -0.54
CA GLY A 63 -10.02 -20.68 -1.86
C GLY A 63 -9.22 -19.47 -2.37
N GLU A 64 -9.50 -18.28 -1.91
CA GLU A 64 -8.68 -17.08 -2.19
C GLU A 64 -7.46 -17.03 -1.29
N ARG A 65 -7.53 -17.59 -0.07
CA ARG A 65 -6.40 -17.76 0.84
C ARG A 65 -5.29 -18.61 0.23
N ASP A 66 -5.64 -19.82 -0.19
CA ASP A 66 -4.67 -20.76 -0.80
C ASP A 66 -4.01 -20.17 -2.03
N ARG A 67 -4.77 -19.41 -2.81
CA ARG A 67 -4.25 -18.70 -3.98
C ARG A 67 -3.25 -17.59 -3.59
N THR A 68 -3.55 -16.80 -2.58
CA THR A 68 -2.61 -15.78 -2.05
C THR A 68 -1.33 -16.46 -1.56
N HIS A 69 -1.44 -17.54 -0.77
CA HIS A 69 -0.28 -18.31 -0.29
C HIS A 69 0.61 -18.80 -1.42
N SER A 70 0.00 -19.42 -2.45
CA SER A 70 0.72 -19.95 -3.60
C SER A 70 1.43 -18.87 -4.39
N ILE A 71 0.76 -17.72 -4.65
CA ILE A 71 1.32 -16.61 -5.41
C ILE A 71 2.47 -15.94 -4.66
N VAL A 72 2.32 -15.70 -3.36
CA VAL A 72 3.39 -15.06 -2.56
C VAL A 72 4.65 -15.92 -2.57
N LYS A 73 4.52 -17.24 -2.40
CA LYS A 73 5.65 -18.18 -2.47
C LYS A 73 6.28 -18.20 -3.86
N ALA A 74 5.46 -18.21 -4.91
CA ALA A 74 5.94 -18.17 -6.28
C ALA A 74 6.69 -16.86 -6.58
N ILE A 75 6.17 -15.71 -6.16
CA ILE A 75 6.87 -14.43 -6.31
C ILE A 75 8.25 -14.50 -5.67
N LYS A 76 8.33 -14.95 -4.41
CA LYS A 76 9.61 -15.09 -3.71
C LYS A 76 10.58 -16.02 -4.43
N ALA A 77 10.11 -17.19 -4.84
CA ALA A 77 10.92 -18.21 -5.49
C ALA A 77 11.42 -17.78 -6.88
N GLU A 78 10.55 -17.16 -7.71
CA GLU A 78 10.88 -16.82 -9.10
C GLU A 78 11.61 -15.49 -9.25
N THR A 79 11.38 -14.54 -8.33
CA THR A 79 11.89 -13.19 -8.50
C THR A 79 12.95 -12.81 -7.46
N GLY A 80 13.00 -13.49 -6.33
CA GLY A 80 13.82 -13.13 -5.18
C GLY A 80 13.35 -11.89 -4.40
N ILE A 81 12.33 -11.18 -4.89
CA ILE A 81 11.77 -10.00 -4.19
C ILE A 81 11.16 -10.45 -2.85
N GLU A 82 11.25 -9.59 -1.83
CA GLU A 82 10.50 -9.82 -0.61
C GLU A 82 8.99 -9.73 -0.90
N ALA A 83 8.27 -10.82 -0.63
CA ALA A 83 6.83 -10.91 -0.86
C ALA A 83 6.11 -10.92 0.48
N ALA A 84 5.21 -9.95 0.69
CA ALA A 84 4.46 -9.75 1.91
C ALA A 84 2.99 -10.15 1.70
N PRO A 85 2.56 -11.33 2.16
CA PRO A 85 1.15 -11.67 2.15
C PRO A 85 0.38 -10.74 3.08
N HIS A 86 -0.81 -10.31 2.65
CA HIS A 86 -1.81 -9.87 3.61
C HIS A 86 -2.30 -11.09 4.38
N LEU A 87 -2.26 -11.04 5.68
CA LEU A 87 -2.82 -12.09 6.53
C LEU A 87 -3.91 -11.48 7.40
N THR A 88 -5.07 -12.12 7.43
CA THR A 88 -6.23 -11.62 8.18
C THR A 88 -6.58 -12.55 9.33
N GLY A 89 -6.95 -11.96 10.48
CA GLY A 89 -7.41 -12.70 11.64
C GLY A 89 -8.84 -13.24 11.52
N ILE A 90 -9.58 -12.83 10.49
CA ILE A 90 -10.96 -13.24 10.31
C ILE A 90 -11.04 -14.68 9.75
N ASP A 91 -12.06 -15.43 10.16
CA ASP A 91 -12.35 -16.81 9.70
C ASP A 91 -11.21 -17.84 9.86
N ALA A 92 -10.24 -17.57 10.75
CA ALA A 92 -9.21 -18.51 11.11
C ALA A 92 -9.07 -18.62 12.63
N THR A 93 -8.68 -19.77 13.13
CA THR A 93 -8.30 -19.96 14.52
C THR A 93 -6.87 -19.49 14.76
N PRO A 94 -6.49 -19.17 16.00
CA PRO A 94 -5.10 -18.86 16.33
C PRO A 94 -4.11 -19.97 15.94
N GLU A 95 -4.55 -21.23 16.05
CA GLU A 95 -3.76 -22.41 15.68
C GLU A 95 -3.50 -22.45 14.17
N GLU A 96 -4.55 -22.27 13.37
CA GLU A 96 -4.43 -22.18 11.89
C GLU A 96 -3.52 -21.01 11.47
N LEU A 97 -3.66 -19.84 12.12
CA LEU A 97 -2.81 -18.69 11.83
C LEU A 97 -1.34 -18.94 12.17
N LYS A 98 -1.05 -19.67 13.25
CA LYS A 98 0.32 -20.08 13.61
C LYS A 98 0.92 -21.04 12.58
N GLU A 99 0.13 -22.01 12.10
CA GLU A 99 0.57 -22.93 11.06
C GLU A 99 0.87 -22.21 9.75
N ILE A 100 0.00 -21.28 9.33
CA ILE A 100 0.21 -20.43 8.16
C ILE A 100 1.48 -19.58 8.33
N ALA A 101 1.66 -18.94 9.46
CA ALA A 101 2.83 -18.11 9.74
C ALA A 101 4.13 -18.94 9.71
N LYS A 102 4.11 -20.13 10.30
CA LYS A 102 5.25 -21.05 10.25
C LYS A 102 5.58 -21.48 8.83
N ASP A 103 4.57 -21.85 8.04
CA ASP A 103 4.74 -22.22 6.64
C ASP A 103 5.32 -21.06 5.79
N TYR A 104 4.92 -19.82 6.04
CA TYR A 104 5.54 -18.64 5.42
C TYR A 104 7.01 -18.52 5.82
N TRP A 105 7.31 -18.61 7.11
CA TRP A 105 8.68 -18.51 7.60
C TRP A 105 9.59 -19.59 7.00
N ASP A 106 9.13 -20.83 6.98
CA ASP A 106 9.84 -21.98 6.41
C ASP A 106 10.03 -21.84 4.88
N SER A 107 9.12 -21.13 4.21
CA SER A 107 9.19 -20.78 2.78
C SER A 107 10.06 -19.56 2.48
N GLY A 108 10.72 -18.97 3.49
CA GLY A 108 11.58 -17.80 3.32
C GLY A 108 10.87 -16.45 3.25
N ILE A 109 9.55 -16.40 3.50
CA ILE A 109 8.79 -15.15 3.62
C ILE A 109 9.11 -14.52 4.98
N ARG A 110 9.50 -13.27 4.98
CA ARG A 110 9.91 -12.55 6.21
C ARG A 110 9.02 -11.37 6.54
N HIS A 111 8.28 -10.85 5.58
CA HIS A 111 7.39 -9.70 5.74
C HIS A 111 5.92 -10.15 5.66
N ILE A 112 5.08 -9.61 6.54
CA ILE A 112 3.63 -9.86 6.57
C ILE A 112 2.88 -8.54 6.76
N VAL A 113 1.80 -8.34 6.01
CA VAL A 113 0.83 -7.27 6.26
C VAL A 113 -0.30 -7.83 7.11
N ALA A 114 -0.30 -7.49 8.41
CA ALA A 114 -1.26 -8.01 9.38
C ALA A 114 -2.52 -7.16 9.45
N LEU A 115 -3.67 -7.77 9.18
CA LEU A 115 -4.97 -7.10 9.11
C LEU A 115 -6.01 -7.85 9.95
N ARG A 116 -7.11 -7.18 10.31
CA ARG A 116 -8.28 -7.85 10.86
C ARG A 116 -8.99 -8.67 9.76
N GLY A 117 -9.15 -8.09 8.60
CA GLY A 117 -10.03 -8.55 7.54
C GLY A 117 -11.43 -7.92 7.64
N ASP A 118 -12.21 -8.03 6.56
CA ASP A 118 -13.57 -7.52 6.48
C ASP A 118 -14.56 -8.54 7.04
N GLU A 119 -15.45 -8.12 7.94
CA GLU A 119 -16.44 -9.00 8.51
C GLU A 119 -17.57 -9.28 7.50
N PRO A 120 -17.84 -10.56 7.16
CA PRO A 120 -19.01 -10.91 6.38
C PRO A 120 -20.30 -10.51 7.10
N LYS A 121 -21.35 -10.17 6.35
CA LYS A 121 -22.66 -9.89 6.94
C LYS A 121 -23.11 -11.07 7.80
N GLY A 122 -23.43 -10.79 9.07
CA GLY A 122 -23.87 -11.81 10.03
C GLY A 122 -22.73 -12.57 10.72
N TYR A 123 -21.52 -12.07 10.65
CA TYR A 123 -20.38 -12.65 11.36
C TYR A 123 -20.63 -12.67 12.88
N ALA A 124 -20.63 -13.86 13.46
CA ALA A 124 -21.00 -14.07 14.87
C ALA A 124 -19.82 -14.44 15.78
N LYS A 125 -18.63 -14.64 15.21
CA LYS A 125 -17.43 -14.98 15.99
C LYS A 125 -16.80 -13.73 16.60
N LYS A 126 -16.10 -13.90 17.73
CA LYS A 126 -15.30 -12.80 18.30
C LYS A 126 -14.23 -12.37 17.29
N PRO A 127 -14.14 -11.08 16.95
CA PRO A 127 -13.10 -10.62 16.03
C PRO A 127 -11.70 -10.88 16.59
N PHE A 128 -10.81 -11.37 15.74
CA PHE A 128 -9.38 -11.44 16.01
C PHE A 128 -8.75 -10.21 15.35
N TYR A 129 -8.42 -9.22 16.15
CA TYR A 129 -7.96 -7.93 15.66
C TYR A 129 -6.50 -7.98 15.17
N ALA A 130 -6.12 -6.98 14.37
CA ALA A 130 -4.76 -6.91 13.85
C ALA A 130 -3.68 -6.88 14.94
N ALA A 131 -3.94 -6.28 16.12
CA ALA A 131 -3.01 -6.32 17.24
C ALA A 131 -2.80 -7.74 17.77
N ASP A 132 -3.88 -8.51 17.92
CA ASP A 132 -3.81 -9.92 18.37
C ASP A 132 -3.01 -10.76 17.35
N LEU A 133 -3.20 -10.48 16.05
CA LEU A 133 -2.46 -11.14 14.98
C LEU A 133 -0.96 -10.79 15.02
N VAL A 134 -0.61 -9.52 15.27
CA VAL A 134 0.79 -9.10 15.42
C VAL A 134 1.46 -9.84 16.59
N GLU A 135 0.81 -9.92 17.76
CA GLU A 135 1.33 -10.69 18.91
C GLU A 135 1.52 -12.17 18.56
N LEU A 136 0.55 -12.76 17.87
CA LEU A 136 0.64 -14.15 17.41
C LEU A 136 1.84 -14.35 16.47
N LEU A 137 2.01 -13.49 15.46
CA LEU A 137 3.11 -13.56 14.50
C LEU A 137 4.47 -13.44 15.20
N ARG A 138 4.60 -12.53 16.16
CA ARG A 138 5.80 -12.38 16.99
C ARG A 138 6.12 -13.62 17.82
N SER A 139 5.08 -14.36 18.24
CA SER A 139 5.27 -15.62 18.97
C SER A 139 5.78 -16.76 18.09
N VAL A 140 5.64 -16.65 16.77
CA VAL A 140 6.09 -17.69 15.80
C VAL A 140 7.51 -17.43 15.32
N ALA A 141 7.81 -16.22 14.86
CA ALA A 141 9.12 -15.86 14.34
C ALA A 141 9.32 -14.33 14.28
N ASP A 142 10.54 -13.90 13.99
CA ASP A 142 10.89 -12.48 13.87
C ASP A 142 10.53 -11.91 12.51
N PHE A 143 9.24 -11.88 12.22
CA PHE A 143 8.72 -11.28 11.00
C PHE A 143 8.90 -9.74 10.99
N ASP A 144 9.12 -9.18 9.82
CA ASP A 144 8.85 -7.78 9.56
C ASP A 144 7.35 -7.59 9.35
N ILE A 145 6.68 -6.77 10.17
CA ILE A 145 5.21 -6.70 10.20
C ILE A 145 4.74 -5.29 9.87
N SER A 146 4.00 -5.17 8.76
CA SER A 146 3.24 -3.97 8.43
C SER A 146 1.80 -4.07 8.89
N VAL A 147 1.22 -2.94 9.32
CA VAL A 147 -0.19 -2.82 9.67
C VAL A 147 -0.84 -1.66 8.92
N ALA A 148 -2.15 -1.75 8.68
CA ALA A 148 -2.88 -0.68 8.02
C ALA A 148 -3.24 0.46 8.98
N ALA A 149 -3.29 1.69 8.44
CA ALA A 149 -3.84 2.86 9.11
C ALA A 149 -4.64 3.74 8.14
N TYR A 150 -5.43 4.64 8.69
CA TYR A 150 -6.29 5.56 7.93
C TYR A 150 -5.91 7.00 8.27
N PRO A 151 -5.34 7.78 7.33
CA PRO A 151 -5.06 9.19 7.56
C PRO A 151 -6.31 9.98 7.91
N GLU A 152 -7.45 9.62 7.36
CA GLU A 152 -8.74 10.26 7.62
C GLU A 152 -9.42 9.69 8.85
N VAL A 153 -9.89 8.56 8.95
CA VAL A 153 -10.38 7.80 10.12
C VAL A 153 -10.99 6.50 9.60
N HIS A 154 -10.71 5.39 10.23
CA HIS A 154 -11.33 4.11 9.87
C HIS A 154 -12.87 4.20 9.97
N PRO A 155 -13.64 3.68 8.98
CA PRO A 155 -15.11 3.81 8.97
C PRO A 155 -15.81 3.27 10.22
N GLU A 156 -15.26 2.23 10.83
CA GLU A 156 -15.83 1.62 12.06
C GLU A 156 -15.26 2.23 13.36
N ALA A 157 -14.32 3.16 13.27
CA ALA A 157 -13.77 3.77 14.47
C ALA A 157 -14.77 4.72 15.12
N LYS A 158 -14.90 4.66 16.45
CA LYS A 158 -15.79 5.53 17.22
C LYS A 158 -15.37 7.01 17.17
N SER A 159 -14.10 7.26 16.95
CA SER A 159 -13.50 8.60 16.81
C SER A 159 -12.09 8.51 16.25
N ALA A 160 -11.55 9.63 15.78
CA ALA A 160 -10.16 9.73 15.33
C ALA A 160 -9.16 9.36 16.44
N GLN A 161 -9.47 9.70 17.70
CA GLN A 161 -8.64 9.33 18.84
C GLN A 161 -8.68 7.81 19.12
N ALA A 162 -9.85 7.18 18.99
CA ALA A 162 -9.98 5.74 19.18
C ALA A 162 -9.22 4.97 18.09
N ASP A 163 -9.27 5.44 16.84
CA ASP A 163 -8.52 4.87 15.72
C ASP A 163 -7.00 4.97 15.94
N LEU A 164 -6.54 6.14 16.39
CA LEU A 164 -5.14 6.36 16.71
C LEU A 164 -4.64 5.46 17.87
N ILE A 165 -5.45 5.27 18.91
CA ILE A 165 -5.15 4.35 20.01
C ILE A 165 -5.10 2.89 19.50
N ASN A 166 -5.98 2.51 18.58
CA ASN A 166 -5.94 1.19 17.97
C ASN A 166 -4.65 0.98 17.14
N LEU A 167 -4.19 2.02 16.42
CA LEU A 167 -2.90 1.96 15.74
C LEU A 167 -1.76 1.79 16.76
N LYS A 168 -1.75 2.58 17.83
CA LYS A 168 -0.74 2.46 18.90
C LYS A 168 -0.66 1.03 19.46
N ARG A 169 -1.82 0.38 19.71
CA ARG A 169 -1.86 -1.02 20.17
C ARG A 169 -1.20 -1.98 19.18
N LYS A 170 -1.38 -1.78 17.87
CA LYS A 170 -0.71 -2.62 16.85
C LYS A 170 0.81 -2.45 16.87
N ILE A 171 1.28 -1.22 17.08
CA ILE A 171 2.72 -0.94 17.21
C ILE A 171 3.27 -1.51 18.52
N ASP A 172 2.58 -1.32 19.64
CA ASP A 172 2.99 -1.88 20.94
C ASP A 172 2.99 -3.41 20.96
N ALA A 173 2.14 -4.05 20.15
CA ALA A 173 2.14 -5.50 19.92
C ALA A 173 3.35 -5.97 19.10
N GLY A 174 4.11 -5.07 18.48
CA GLY A 174 5.34 -5.37 17.76
C GLY A 174 5.32 -5.14 16.25
N ALA A 175 4.34 -4.40 15.70
CA ALA A 175 4.38 -4.03 14.28
C ALA A 175 5.52 -3.04 14.00
N ASN A 176 6.21 -3.21 12.87
CA ASN A 176 7.37 -2.41 12.47
C ASN A 176 6.98 -1.20 11.61
N HIS A 177 6.01 -1.37 10.70
CA HIS A 177 5.64 -0.37 9.72
C HIS A 177 4.14 -0.15 9.66
N VAL A 178 3.77 1.04 9.23
CA VAL A 178 2.37 1.43 9.00
C VAL A 178 2.20 1.75 7.52
N ILE A 179 1.31 1.04 6.82
CA ILE A 179 0.91 1.39 5.46
C ILE A 179 -0.45 2.10 5.54
N THR A 180 -0.56 3.30 4.98
CA THR A 180 -1.82 4.02 5.03
C THR A 180 -2.78 3.57 3.93
N GLN A 181 -4.09 3.64 4.21
CA GLN A 181 -5.09 3.67 3.14
C GLN A 181 -4.75 4.80 2.16
N PHE A 182 -5.12 4.66 0.88
CA PHE A 182 -4.96 5.75 -0.07
C PHE A 182 -5.73 6.99 0.40
N PHE A 183 -5.25 8.15 0.02
CA PHE A 183 -5.83 9.47 0.35
C PHE A 183 -5.48 10.45 -0.76
N PHE A 184 -6.15 11.62 -0.76
CA PHE A 184 -5.89 12.68 -1.74
C PHE A 184 -5.71 14.05 -1.10
N ASP A 185 -5.90 14.16 0.21
CA ASP A 185 -5.63 15.34 1.01
C ASP A 185 -4.32 15.13 1.78
N ILE A 186 -3.24 15.75 1.29
CA ILE A 186 -1.90 15.63 1.88
C ILE A 186 -1.87 16.18 3.31
N ASP A 187 -2.60 17.25 3.58
CA ASP A 187 -2.68 17.82 4.92
C ASP A 187 -3.28 16.85 5.93
N ASN A 188 -4.22 16.00 5.51
CA ASN A 188 -4.76 14.93 6.38
C ASN A 188 -3.68 13.91 6.74
N TYR A 189 -2.83 13.52 5.78
CA TYR A 189 -1.71 12.62 6.05
C TYR A 189 -0.69 13.27 7.00
N LEU A 190 -0.30 14.51 6.75
CA LEU A 190 0.68 15.22 7.59
C LEU A 190 0.16 15.39 9.02
N ARG A 191 -1.10 15.82 9.19
CA ARG A 191 -1.74 15.88 10.52
C ARG A 191 -1.85 14.51 11.20
N PHE A 192 -2.09 13.46 10.43
CA PHE A 192 -2.11 12.09 10.95
C PHE A 192 -0.72 11.68 11.46
N ARG A 193 0.33 11.91 10.67
CA ARG A 193 1.73 11.67 11.06
C ARG A 193 2.09 12.39 12.36
N ASP A 194 1.75 13.67 12.46
CA ASP A 194 2.05 14.46 13.65
C ASP A 194 1.28 13.95 14.89
N ARG A 195 0.03 13.51 14.72
CA ARG A 195 -0.74 12.87 15.81
C ARG A 195 -0.13 11.54 16.23
N CYS A 196 0.37 10.74 15.30
CA CYS A 196 1.10 9.51 15.61
C CYS A 196 2.33 9.80 16.46
N ALA A 197 3.16 10.76 16.06
CA ALA A 197 4.33 11.18 16.81
C ALA A 197 3.97 11.68 18.23
N SER A 198 2.86 12.41 18.38
CA SER A 198 2.42 12.96 19.66
C SER A 198 2.04 11.92 20.73
N ILE A 199 1.78 10.68 20.31
CA ILE A 199 1.49 9.54 21.20
C ILE A 199 2.57 8.44 21.15
N SER A 200 3.78 8.82 20.72
CA SER A 200 4.94 7.91 20.64
C SER A 200 4.69 6.70 19.74
N ILE A 201 4.11 6.92 18.57
CA ILE A 201 4.16 5.98 17.45
C ILE A 201 5.38 6.36 16.61
N ASP A 202 6.48 5.64 16.82
CA ASP A 202 7.77 5.90 16.16
C ASP A 202 7.98 5.02 14.92
N ALA A 203 6.99 4.16 14.59
CA ALA A 203 7.03 3.33 13.40
C ALA A 203 6.97 4.16 12.12
N GLU A 204 7.65 3.70 11.06
CA GLU A 204 7.60 4.32 9.76
C GLU A 204 6.17 4.31 9.20
N ILE A 205 5.66 5.50 8.83
CA ILE A 205 4.32 5.67 8.24
C ILE A 205 4.48 5.83 6.74
N VAL A 206 4.20 4.76 6.01
CA VAL A 206 4.33 4.69 4.56
C VAL A 206 3.01 5.10 3.89
N PRO A 207 2.96 6.21 3.15
CA PRO A 207 1.75 6.63 2.45
C PRO A 207 1.38 5.67 1.32
N GLY A 208 0.11 5.27 1.30
CA GLY A 208 -0.49 4.50 0.21
C GLY A 208 -0.88 5.42 -0.95
N ILE A 209 -0.31 5.20 -2.12
CA ILE A 209 -0.53 6.00 -3.33
C ILE A 209 -1.36 5.19 -4.32
N LEU A 210 -2.53 5.71 -4.70
CA LEU A 210 -3.41 5.11 -5.70
C LEU A 210 -3.43 5.96 -6.97
N PRO A 211 -2.78 5.52 -8.06
CA PRO A 211 -2.96 6.15 -9.37
C PRO A 211 -4.38 5.86 -9.90
N VAL A 212 -5.20 6.90 -10.02
CA VAL A 212 -6.64 6.76 -10.31
C VAL A 212 -6.88 6.59 -11.81
N THR A 213 -6.91 5.38 -12.31
CA THR A 213 -7.18 5.08 -13.73
C THR A 213 -8.68 4.99 -14.06
N ASN A 214 -9.54 4.88 -13.04
CA ASN A 214 -10.98 4.82 -13.18
C ASN A 214 -11.66 5.56 -12.02
N PHE A 215 -12.23 6.72 -12.32
CA PHE A 215 -12.83 7.57 -11.29
C PHE A 215 -14.09 6.98 -10.66
N LYS A 216 -14.94 6.27 -11.44
CA LYS A 216 -16.11 5.56 -10.90
C LYS A 216 -15.72 4.45 -9.92
N GLN A 217 -14.64 3.75 -10.24
CA GLN A 217 -14.09 2.74 -9.31
C GLN A 217 -13.56 3.40 -8.04
N LEU A 218 -12.85 4.54 -8.14
CA LEU A 218 -12.43 5.31 -6.99
C LEU A 218 -13.62 5.71 -6.10
N GLN A 219 -14.69 6.27 -6.69
CA GLN A 219 -15.90 6.65 -5.93
C GLN A 219 -16.48 5.46 -5.15
N LYS A 220 -16.53 4.28 -5.79
CA LYS A 220 -16.97 3.06 -5.13
C LYS A 220 -16.02 2.65 -3.99
N MET A 221 -14.72 2.69 -4.20
CA MET A 221 -13.74 2.36 -3.15
C MET A 221 -13.83 3.34 -1.98
N ALA A 222 -13.90 4.64 -2.26
CA ALA A 222 -14.02 5.69 -1.26
C ALA A 222 -15.28 5.55 -0.39
N SER A 223 -16.38 5.05 -0.95
CA SER A 223 -17.62 4.83 -0.18
C SER A 223 -17.50 3.75 0.92
N PHE A 224 -16.55 2.83 0.79
CA PHE A 224 -16.29 1.78 1.80
C PHE A 224 -15.16 2.14 2.75
N THR A 225 -14.22 2.97 2.32
CA THR A 225 -13.00 3.29 3.06
C THR A 225 -13.07 4.62 3.82
N ASN A 226 -14.17 5.35 3.71
CA ASN A 226 -14.33 6.71 4.27
C ASN A 226 -13.31 7.73 3.74
N VAL A 227 -12.63 7.42 2.63
CA VAL A 227 -11.70 8.34 1.98
C VAL A 227 -12.49 9.45 1.30
N LYS A 228 -12.10 10.69 1.56
CA LYS A 228 -12.71 11.86 0.93
C LYS A 228 -12.11 12.10 -0.44
N ILE A 229 -12.97 12.28 -1.42
CA ILE A 229 -12.58 12.72 -2.77
C ILE A 229 -12.67 14.24 -2.80
N PRO A 230 -11.55 14.99 -2.88
CA PRO A 230 -11.60 16.44 -2.95
C PRO A 230 -12.28 16.93 -4.21
N ALA A 231 -12.94 18.09 -4.14
CA ALA A 231 -13.65 18.68 -5.29
C ALA A 231 -12.73 18.92 -6.49
N TRP A 232 -11.49 19.32 -6.25
CA TRP A 232 -10.49 19.50 -7.31
C TRP A 232 -10.20 18.20 -8.08
N LEU A 233 -10.13 17.06 -7.37
CA LEU A 233 -9.89 15.76 -7.99
C LEU A 233 -11.09 15.35 -8.87
N ALA A 234 -12.31 15.49 -8.36
CA ALA A 234 -13.52 15.23 -9.15
C ALA A 234 -13.54 16.08 -10.42
N LYS A 235 -13.18 17.37 -10.31
CA LYS A 235 -13.09 18.29 -11.44
C LYS A 235 -12.03 17.89 -12.47
N ALA A 236 -10.88 17.37 -12.02
CA ALA A 236 -9.81 16.91 -12.90
C ALA A 236 -10.22 15.70 -13.77
N TYR A 237 -11.21 14.91 -13.33
CA TYR A 237 -11.72 13.74 -14.07
C TYR A 237 -13.02 14.01 -14.83
N GLU A 238 -13.59 15.21 -14.72
CA GLU A 238 -14.84 15.57 -15.40
C GLU A 238 -14.69 15.44 -16.92
N GLY A 239 -15.61 14.71 -17.56
CA GLY A 239 -15.62 14.51 -19.02
C GLY A 239 -14.62 13.48 -19.54
N LEU A 240 -13.88 12.77 -18.67
CA LEU A 240 -12.86 11.80 -19.10
C LEU A 240 -13.34 10.33 -19.06
N ASP A 241 -14.62 10.08 -18.90
CA ASP A 241 -15.15 8.71 -18.77
C ASP A 241 -14.76 7.80 -19.95
N ASP A 242 -14.78 8.34 -21.16
CA ASP A 242 -14.49 7.63 -22.40
C ASP A 242 -13.08 7.89 -22.97
N ASP A 243 -12.22 8.63 -22.22
CA ASP A 243 -10.86 8.91 -22.61
C ASP A 243 -9.84 8.29 -21.61
N PRO A 244 -9.51 7.00 -21.75
CA PRO A 244 -8.58 6.33 -20.86
C PRO A 244 -7.15 6.87 -20.97
N THR A 245 -6.77 7.43 -22.11
CA THR A 245 -5.43 7.99 -22.32
C THR A 245 -5.23 9.24 -21.47
N THR A 246 -6.16 10.20 -21.57
CA THR A 246 -6.10 11.42 -20.77
C THR A 246 -6.26 11.10 -19.27
N ARG A 247 -7.17 10.17 -18.90
CA ARG A 247 -7.28 9.73 -17.50
C ARG A 247 -5.96 9.21 -16.93
N ASN A 248 -5.21 8.41 -17.68
CA ASN A 248 -3.91 7.89 -17.24
C ASN A 248 -2.88 9.01 -17.05
N LEU A 249 -2.87 10.03 -17.92
CA LEU A 249 -1.99 11.19 -17.77
C LEU A 249 -2.35 12.00 -16.51
N VAL A 250 -3.64 12.24 -16.27
CA VAL A 250 -4.12 12.91 -15.05
C VAL A 250 -3.75 12.10 -13.82
N ALA A 251 -3.97 10.78 -13.85
CA ALA A 251 -3.62 9.88 -12.74
C ALA A 251 -2.12 9.91 -12.43
N ALA A 252 -1.27 9.92 -13.46
CA ALA A 252 0.17 10.02 -13.29
C ALA A 252 0.58 11.36 -12.67
N SER A 253 0.04 12.47 -13.18
CA SER A 253 0.33 13.82 -12.67
C SER A 253 -0.02 13.93 -11.19
N VAL A 254 -1.24 13.55 -10.81
CA VAL A 254 -1.71 13.60 -9.42
C VAL A 254 -0.82 12.76 -8.51
N ALA A 255 -0.53 11.52 -8.88
CA ALA A 255 0.30 10.63 -8.07
C ALA A 255 1.74 11.16 -7.92
N MET A 256 2.34 11.68 -9.00
CA MET A 256 3.68 12.27 -8.96
C MET A 256 3.73 13.51 -8.07
N ASP A 257 2.74 14.40 -8.16
CA ASP A 257 2.69 15.61 -7.34
C ASP A 257 2.52 15.25 -5.86
N MET A 258 1.68 14.29 -5.53
CA MET A 258 1.55 13.78 -4.16
C MET A 258 2.88 13.25 -3.62
N VAL A 259 3.58 12.41 -4.38
CA VAL A 259 4.88 11.85 -3.95
C VAL A 259 5.92 12.95 -3.77
N LYS A 260 6.00 13.92 -4.70
CA LYS A 260 6.94 15.04 -4.60
C LYS A 260 6.70 15.90 -3.36
N ILE A 261 5.43 16.26 -3.11
CA ILE A 261 5.07 17.05 -1.93
C ILE A 261 5.40 16.30 -0.64
N LEU A 262 5.00 15.03 -0.53
CA LEU A 262 5.30 14.21 0.63
C LEU A 262 6.81 13.99 0.82
N SER A 263 7.56 13.83 -0.28
CA SER A 263 9.02 13.71 -0.21
C SER A 263 9.68 15.02 0.26
N SER A 264 9.14 16.19 -0.09
CA SER A 264 9.62 17.47 0.44
C SER A 264 9.37 17.61 1.95
N GLU A 265 8.34 16.91 2.48
CA GLU A 265 8.00 16.80 3.90
C GLU A 265 8.77 15.67 4.63
N GLY A 266 9.78 15.08 3.97
CA GLY A 266 10.68 14.09 4.57
C GLY A 266 10.22 12.64 4.44
N VAL A 267 9.17 12.36 3.68
CA VAL A 267 8.74 10.98 3.38
C VAL A 267 9.63 10.39 2.29
N ASN A 268 10.20 9.22 2.54
CA ASN A 268 11.10 8.56 1.59
C ASN A 268 10.57 7.21 1.08
N ASP A 269 9.56 6.66 1.73
CA ASP A 269 8.99 5.35 1.43
C ASP A 269 7.54 5.49 1.00
N PHE A 270 7.18 4.85 -0.12
CA PHE A 270 5.85 4.94 -0.73
C PHE A 270 5.34 3.57 -1.13
N HIS A 271 4.08 3.30 -0.82
CA HIS A 271 3.40 2.07 -1.19
C HIS A 271 2.38 2.33 -2.30
N PHE A 272 2.56 1.71 -3.48
CA PHE A 272 1.69 1.92 -4.63
C PHE A 272 0.65 0.81 -4.76
N TYR A 273 -0.62 1.19 -4.78
CA TYR A 273 -1.75 0.32 -5.12
C TYR A 273 -1.82 0.17 -6.65
N THR A 274 -1.21 -0.89 -7.18
CA THR A 274 -1.03 -1.06 -8.64
C THR A 274 -2.29 -1.49 -9.37
N LEU A 275 -3.25 -2.10 -8.67
CA LEU A 275 -4.41 -2.77 -9.26
C LEU A 275 -4.02 -3.77 -10.36
N ASN A 276 -2.88 -4.45 -10.20
CA ASN A 276 -2.24 -5.36 -11.16
C ASN A 276 -1.95 -4.70 -12.52
N ARG A 277 -1.65 -3.39 -12.53
CA ARG A 277 -1.30 -2.61 -13.73
C ARG A 277 0.03 -1.90 -13.50
N SER A 278 1.02 -2.30 -14.27
CA SER A 278 2.39 -1.80 -14.08
C SER A 278 2.74 -0.55 -14.88
N GLU A 279 2.08 -0.34 -16.04
CA GLU A 279 2.52 0.66 -17.00
C GLU A 279 2.57 2.06 -16.39
N LEU A 280 1.48 2.47 -15.75
CA LEU A 280 1.36 3.79 -15.14
C LEU A 280 2.26 3.91 -13.92
N THR A 281 2.27 2.90 -13.04
CA THR A 281 3.12 2.87 -11.85
C THR A 281 4.61 2.94 -12.23
N TYR A 282 5.02 2.18 -13.26
CA TYR A 282 6.38 2.23 -13.77
C TYR A 282 6.75 3.63 -14.30
N ALA A 283 5.86 4.26 -15.08
CA ALA A 283 6.09 5.60 -15.61
C ALA A 283 6.21 6.65 -14.49
N ILE A 284 5.35 6.56 -13.47
CA ILE A 284 5.41 7.42 -12.28
C ILE A 284 6.75 7.25 -11.57
N CYS A 285 7.13 6.02 -11.23
CA CYS A 285 8.40 5.72 -10.57
C CYS A 285 9.59 6.23 -11.39
N HIS A 286 9.57 6.00 -12.71
CA HIS A 286 10.63 6.47 -13.60
C HIS A 286 10.76 8.00 -13.60
N THR A 287 9.66 8.72 -13.64
CA THR A 287 9.63 10.20 -13.57
C THR A 287 10.10 10.72 -12.21
N LEU A 288 9.84 9.97 -11.13
CA LEU A 288 10.32 10.27 -9.78
C LEU A 288 11.82 9.93 -9.56
N GLY A 289 12.53 9.52 -10.59
CA GLY A 289 13.97 9.22 -10.51
C GLY A 289 14.31 7.78 -10.12
N ILE A 290 13.31 6.91 -9.89
CA ILE A 290 13.52 5.49 -9.60
C ILE A 290 13.81 4.79 -10.92
N ARG A 291 15.00 4.21 -11.02
CA ARG A 291 15.51 3.61 -12.27
C ARG A 291 15.70 2.11 -12.11
N PRO A 292 15.60 1.35 -13.22
CA PRO A 292 16.04 -0.03 -13.20
C PRO A 292 17.46 -0.11 -12.67
N THR A 293 17.69 -0.96 -11.69
CA THR A 293 19.05 -1.33 -11.34
C THR A 293 19.63 -2.11 -12.50
N ALA A 294 20.77 -1.65 -13.05
CA ALA A 294 21.50 -2.45 -14.02
C ALA A 294 21.70 -3.85 -13.41
N ASN A 295 21.29 -4.89 -14.11
CA ASN A 295 21.58 -6.26 -13.68
C ASN A 295 23.09 -6.36 -13.41
N PRO A 296 23.49 -6.88 -12.25
CA PRO A 296 24.88 -7.20 -12.01
C PRO A 296 25.33 -8.31 -12.98
#